data_d7aed4b658b22e5c6c20b2a0c168103e
#
_entry.id   d7aed4b658b22e5c6c20b2a0c168103e
#
_cell.length_a   1.000
_cell.length_b   1.000
_cell.length_c   1.000
_cell.angle_alpha   90.00
_cell.angle_beta   90.00
_cell.angle_gamma   90.00
#
_symmetry.space_group_name_H-M   'P 1'
#
loop_
_entity.id
_entity.type
_entity.pdbx_description
1 polymer ?
#
loop_
_entity_poly.entity_id
_entity_poly.type
_entity_poly.pdbx_seq_one_letter_code
_entity_poly.pdbx_strand_id
1 'polypeptide(L)'
;MITQNEYPRLAFCSSLTPATPEYYEKLRKAGINAVSICMHVSGHEYFKYAVIHTNLARKANLTTHAYMITDLYDPISDVTTLTKRLTKLGYGATTKVTILVNSDKYVKDRESKIVQ
;
A
#
# COMPACT_ATOMS: atom_id res chain seq x y z
N MET A 1 -16.71 -22.37 -13.73
CA MET A 1 -15.75 -21.38 -14.24
C MET A 1 -15.85 -20.09 -13.41
N ILE A 2 -14.73 -19.58 -12.99
CA ILE A 2 -14.69 -18.36 -12.21
C ILE A 2 -14.71 -17.16 -13.15
N THR A 3 -15.69 -16.29 -12.98
CA THR A 3 -15.77 -15.08 -13.79
C THR A 3 -14.83 -14.00 -13.25
N GLN A 4 -14.55 -13.00 -14.07
CA GLN A 4 -13.73 -11.87 -13.63
C GLN A 4 -14.29 -11.14 -12.41
N ASN A 5 -15.62 -11.18 -12.24
CA ASN A 5 -16.27 -10.51 -11.12
C ASN A 5 -16.03 -11.21 -9.79
N GLU A 6 -15.59 -12.44 -9.80
CA GLU A 6 -15.29 -13.20 -8.58
C GLU A 6 -13.92 -12.87 -8.00
N TYR A 7 -13.05 -12.22 -8.78
CA TYR A 7 -11.75 -11.78 -8.33
C TYR A 7 -11.73 -10.26 -8.17
N PRO A 8 -11.27 -9.77 -7.05
CA PRO A 8 -11.08 -8.32 -6.92
C PRO A 8 -10.04 -7.84 -7.91
N ARG A 9 -10.35 -6.76 -8.61
CA ARG A 9 -9.41 -6.07 -9.48
C ARG A 9 -8.76 -4.98 -8.67
N LEU A 10 -7.47 -5.15 -8.42
CA LEU A 10 -6.71 -4.33 -7.51
C LEU A 10 -5.67 -3.50 -8.26
N ALA A 11 -5.62 -2.21 -7.96
CA ALA A 11 -4.54 -1.35 -8.43
C ALA A 11 -3.70 -0.89 -7.24
N PHE A 12 -2.41 -0.67 -7.47
CA PHE A 12 -1.50 -0.15 -6.45
C PHE A 12 -1.27 1.34 -6.68
N CYS A 13 -1.35 2.12 -5.61
CA CYS A 13 -1.21 3.58 -5.65
C CYS A 13 -0.02 4.03 -4.79
N SER A 14 0.71 5.01 -5.30
CA SER A 14 1.90 5.54 -4.64
C SER A 14 1.95 7.06 -4.79
N SER A 15 3.07 7.66 -4.40
CA SER A 15 3.28 9.10 -4.57
C SER A 15 3.31 9.51 -6.05
N LEU A 16 3.56 8.56 -6.94
CA LEU A 16 3.59 8.81 -8.38
C LEU A 16 2.21 8.71 -9.02
N THR A 17 1.23 8.20 -8.30
CA THR A 17 -0.15 8.09 -8.78
C THR A 17 -0.79 9.47 -8.80
N PRO A 18 -1.54 9.82 -9.87
CA PRO A 18 -2.23 11.11 -9.91
C PRO A 18 -3.21 11.28 -8.74
N ALA A 19 -3.05 12.35 -7.99
CA ALA A 19 -3.87 12.62 -6.80
C ALA A 19 -5.09 13.46 -7.18
N THR A 20 -5.93 12.90 -8.06
CA THR A 20 -7.12 13.59 -8.56
C THR A 20 -8.34 12.69 -8.49
N PRO A 21 -9.54 13.27 -8.27
CA PRO A 21 -10.78 12.47 -8.33
C PRO A 21 -10.98 11.79 -9.68
N GLU A 22 -10.57 12.45 -10.77
CA GLU A 22 -10.71 11.93 -12.13
C GLU A 22 -9.96 10.63 -12.32
N TYR A 23 -8.75 10.52 -11.75
CA TYR A 23 -7.97 9.30 -11.85
C TYR A 23 -8.70 8.11 -11.21
N TYR A 24 -9.23 8.30 -10.02
CA TYR A 24 -9.94 7.24 -9.29
C TYR A 24 -11.26 6.89 -9.96
N GLU A 25 -11.93 7.85 -10.55
CA GLU A 25 -13.14 7.59 -11.33
C GLU A 25 -12.82 6.75 -12.57
N LYS A 26 -11.69 7.04 -13.24
CA LYS A 26 -11.24 6.21 -14.37
C LYS A 26 -10.95 4.78 -13.95
N LEU A 27 -10.33 4.58 -12.79
CA LEU A 27 -10.09 3.23 -12.27
C LEU A 27 -11.40 2.48 -12.08
N ARG A 28 -12.37 3.13 -11.46
CA ARG A 28 -13.68 2.52 -11.22
C ARG A 28 -14.38 2.16 -12.53
N LYS A 29 -14.36 3.06 -13.49
CA LYS A 29 -14.98 2.82 -14.82
C LYS A 29 -14.29 1.71 -15.59
N ALA A 30 -12.99 1.51 -15.35
CA ALA A 30 -12.24 0.44 -15.99
C ALA A 30 -12.46 -0.94 -15.32
N GLY A 31 -13.28 -0.99 -14.28
CA GLY A 31 -13.57 -2.24 -13.58
C GLY A 31 -12.69 -2.52 -12.37
N ILE A 32 -11.85 -1.57 -11.98
CA ILE A 32 -11.09 -1.69 -10.73
C ILE A 32 -12.05 -1.45 -9.56
N ASN A 33 -12.07 -2.35 -8.60
CA ASN A 33 -12.97 -2.25 -7.46
C ASN A 33 -12.24 -2.05 -6.12
N ALA A 34 -10.92 -2.16 -6.12
CA ALA A 34 -10.11 -1.96 -4.92
C ALA A 34 -8.78 -1.35 -5.28
N VAL A 35 -8.20 -0.62 -4.35
CA VAL A 35 -6.85 -0.07 -4.49
C VAL A 35 -6.05 -0.40 -3.23
N SER A 36 -4.77 -0.71 -3.42
CA SER A 36 -3.83 -0.85 -2.32
C SER A 36 -2.94 0.38 -2.31
N ILE A 37 -2.96 1.11 -1.22
CA ILE A 37 -2.33 2.42 -1.12
C ILE A 37 -1.07 2.31 -0.28
N CYS A 38 0.02 2.89 -0.77
CA CYS A 38 1.28 2.88 -0.05
C CYS A 38 1.16 3.69 1.24
N MET A 39 1.35 3.03 2.38
CA MET A 39 1.26 3.64 3.69
C MET A 39 2.60 4.04 4.26
N HIS A 40 3.65 3.37 3.83
CA HIS A 40 4.97 3.58 4.40
C HIS A 40 6.06 3.05 3.47
N VAL A 41 7.13 3.80 3.36
CA VAL A 41 8.35 3.37 2.69
C VAL A 41 9.51 3.62 3.66
N SER A 42 10.31 2.59 3.93
CA SER A 42 11.45 2.71 4.85
C SER A 42 12.32 3.92 4.48
N GLY A 43 12.59 4.76 5.48
CA GLY A 43 13.47 5.91 5.30
C GLY A 43 12.86 7.09 4.54
N HIS A 44 11.57 7.07 4.25
CA HIS A 44 10.93 8.16 3.51
C HIS A 44 9.70 8.70 4.23
N GLU A 45 9.46 9.99 4.08
CA GLU A 45 8.23 10.64 4.54
C GLU A 45 7.15 10.43 3.49
N TYR A 46 6.17 9.60 3.82
CA TYR A 46 5.21 9.14 2.83
C TYR A 46 3.75 9.32 3.21
N PHE A 47 3.50 9.62 4.48
CA PHE A 47 2.13 9.54 5.01
C PHE A 47 1.16 10.51 4.35
N LYS A 48 1.61 11.68 3.93
CA LYS A 48 0.73 12.66 3.28
C LYS A 48 0.09 12.11 2.01
N TYR A 49 0.83 11.29 1.26
CA TYR A 49 0.29 10.66 0.05
C TYR A 49 -0.75 9.60 0.39
N ALA A 50 -0.50 8.84 1.45
CA ALA A 50 -1.45 7.84 1.93
C ALA A 50 -2.78 8.48 2.33
N VAL A 51 -2.75 9.61 3.02
CA VAL A 51 -3.95 10.34 3.42
C VAL A 51 -4.75 10.79 2.19
N ILE A 52 -4.08 11.44 1.25
CA ILE A 52 -4.72 11.98 0.06
C ILE A 52 -5.35 10.86 -0.77
N HIS A 53 -4.61 9.80 -1.06
CA HIS A 53 -5.08 8.73 -1.92
C HIS A 53 -6.18 7.90 -1.25
N THR A 54 -6.08 7.66 0.06
CA THR A 54 -7.14 6.96 0.80
C THR A 54 -8.45 7.72 0.69
N ASN A 55 -8.42 9.03 0.90
CA ASN A 55 -9.63 9.84 0.84
C ASN A 55 -10.22 9.88 -0.58
N LEU A 56 -9.38 10.04 -1.59
CA LEU A 56 -9.84 10.07 -2.98
C LEU A 56 -10.45 8.73 -3.41
N ALA A 57 -9.81 7.63 -3.04
CA ALA A 57 -10.30 6.30 -3.39
C ALA A 57 -11.65 6.02 -2.72
N ARG A 58 -11.79 6.38 -1.45
CA ARG A 58 -13.06 6.19 -0.73
C ARG A 58 -14.19 7.03 -1.30
N LYS A 59 -13.90 8.25 -1.73
CA LYS A 59 -14.90 9.10 -2.41
C LYS A 59 -15.36 8.50 -3.73
N ALA A 60 -14.50 7.75 -4.40
CA ALA A 60 -14.86 7.07 -5.65
C ALA A 60 -15.51 5.71 -5.40
N ASN A 61 -15.82 5.37 -4.16
CA ASN A 61 -16.43 4.09 -3.75
C ASN A 61 -15.55 2.87 -4.06
N LEU A 62 -14.24 3.05 -4.02
CA LEU A 62 -13.29 1.96 -4.13
C LEU A 62 -12.99 1.40 -2.74
N THR A 63 -12.85 0.08 -2.65
CA THR A 63 -12.34 -0.54 -1.42
C THR A 63 -10.87 -0.21 -1.27
N THR A 64 -10.46 0.20 -0.07
CA THR A 64 -9.07 0.56 0.18
C THR A 64 -8.36 -0.50 0.99
N HIS A 65 -7.19 -0.87 0.52
CA HIS A 65 -6.23 -1.72 1.21
C HIS A 65 -4.89 -0.98 1.32
N ALA A 66 -3.92 -1.61 1.89
CA ALA A 66 -2.66 -0.93 2.17
C ALA A 66 -1.46 -1.80 1.84
N TYR A 67 -0.35 -1.15 1.50
CA TYR A 67 0.92 -1.83 1.40
C TYR A 67 2.03 -0.94 1.97
N MET A 68 3.15 -1.57 2.29
CA MET A 68 4.36 -0.83 2.63
C MET A 68 5.55 -1.43 1.89
N ILE A 69 6.57 -0.63 1.72
CA ILE A 69 7.84 -1.07 1.16
C ILE A 69 8.88 -0.99 2.26
N THR A 70 9.48 -2.11 2.59
CA THR A 70 10.51 -2.18 3.63
C THR A 70 11.85 -2.55 3.02
N ASP A 71 12.93 -1.96 3.56
CA ASP A 71 14.29 -2.34 3.23
C ASP A 71 14.86 -3.38 4.20
N LEU A 72 14.08 -3.84 5.15
CA LEU A 72 14.44 -4.79 6.20
C LEU A 72 15.52 -4.27 7.17
N TYR A 73 15.82 -2.98 7.12
CA TYR A 73 16.80 -2.42 8.05
C TYR A 73 16.25 -2.42 9.48
N ASP A 74 15.01 -1.98 9.66
CA ASP A 74 14.33 -1.99 10.96
C ASP A 74 12.87 -2.40 10.76
N PRO A 75 12.61 -3.70 10.58
CA PRO A 75 11.26 -4.16 10.28
C PRO A 75 10.26 -3.91 11.40
N ILE A 76 10.71 -3.90 12.65
CA ILE A 76 9.82 -3.64 13.79
C ILE A 76 9.33 -2.20 13.74
N SER A 77 10.21 -1.25 13.49
CA SER A 77 9.84 0.16 13.34
C SER A 77 8.89 0.35 12.16
N ASP A 78 9.17 -0.32 11.04
CA ASP A 78 8.32 -0.22 9.85
C ASP A 78 6.90 -0.72 10.12
N VAL A 79 6.76 -1.87 10.77
CA VAL A 79 5.45 -2.44 11.10
C VAL A 79 4.71 -1.57 12.11
N THR A 80 5.42 -1.04 13.09
CA THR A 80 4.83 -0.15 14.10
C THR A 80 4.27 1.12 13.43
N THR A 81 5.04 1.71 12.53
CA THR A 81 4.61 2.88 11.77
C THR A 81 3.39 2.57 10.91
N LEU A 82 3.43 1.44 10.21
CA LEU A 82 2.31 1.00 9.38
C LEU A 82 1.04 0.85 10.20
N THR A 83 1.11 0.17 11.33
CA THR A 83 -0.04 -0.07 12.20
C THR A 83 -0.67 1.24 12.67
N LYS A 84 0.16 2.19 13.10
CA LYS A 84 -0.33 3.50 13.54
C LYS A 84 -1.04 4.24 12.42
N ARG A 85 -0.50 4.20 11.22
CA ARG A 85 -1.07 4.89 10.06
C ARG A 85 -2.38 4.26 9.63
N LEU A 86 -2.47 2.94 9.63
CA LEU A 86 -3.70 2.23 9.32
C LEU A 86 -4.81 2.60 10.30
N THR A 87 -4.51 2.61 11.59
CA THR A 87 -5.46 2.99 12.61
C THR A 87 -5.93 4.44 12.43
N LYS A 88 -5.00 5.34 12.17
CA LYS A 88 -5.31 6.76 11.99
C LYS A 88 -6.24 7.01 10.80
N LEU A 89 -6.10 6.23 9.73
CA LEU A 89 -6.93 6.38 8.54
C LEU A 89 -8.19 5.52 8.56
N GLY A 90 -8.47 4.84 9.66
CA GLY A 90 -9.70 4.09 9.82
C GLY A 90 -9.74 2.77 9.06
N TYR A 91 -8.59 2.19 8.75
CA TYR A 91 -8.54 0.85 8.17
C TYR A 91 -8.91 -0.18 9.23
N GLY A 92 -9.69 -1.16 8.86
CA GLY A 92 -10.22 -2.15 9.79
C GLY A 92 -9.65 -3.55 9.59
N ALA A 93 -10.26 -4.52 10.26
CA ALA A 93 -9.80 -5.90 10.30
C ALA A 93 -9.85 -6.61 8.94
N THR A 94 -10.66 -6.10 8.00
CA THR A 94 -10.77 -6.69 6.67
C THR A 94 -9.76 -6.11 5.68
N THR A 95 -8.95 -5.16 6.10
CA THR A 95 -7.92 -4.57 5.24
C THR A 95 -6.86 -5.61 4.92
N LYS A 96 -6.56 -5.75 3.64
CA LYS A 96 -5.45 -6.58 3.18
C LYS A 96 -4.19 -5.74 3.17
N VAL A 97 -3.14 -6.25 3.79
CA VAL A 97 -1.86 -5.57 3.89
C VAL A 97 -0.82 -6.37 3.12
N THR A 98 -0.16 -5.69 2.19
CA THR A 98 0.92 -6.28 1.40
C THR A 98 2.24 -5.66 1.83
N ILE A 99 3.23 -6.49 2.07
CA ILE A 99 4.56 -6.02 2.42
C ILE A 99 5.51 -6.35 1.28
N LEU A 100 6.05 -5.30 0.65
CA LEU A 100 7.00 -5.44 -0.44
C LEU A 100 8.40 -5.19 0.10
N VAL A 101 9.33 -6.04 -0.30
CA VAL A 101 10.73 -5.89 0.09
C VAL A 101 11.50 -5.29 -1.07
N ASN A 102 12.12 -4.13 -0.84
CA ASN A 102 12.97 -3.47 -1.83
C ASN A 102 14.27 -3.09 -1.15
N SER A 103 15.15 -4.06 -1.03
CA SER A 103 16.32 -3.92 -0.18
C SER A 103 17.53 -4.65 -0.77
N ASP A 104 17.74 -4.55 -2.07
CA ASP A 104 18.84 -5.24 -2.74
C ASP A 104 20.15 -5.12 -1.98
N LYS A 105 20.47 -3.91 -1.53
CA LYS A 105 21.70 -3.66 -0.79
C LYS A 105 21.65 -4.29 0.60
N TYR A 106 20.59 -4.03 1.35
CA TYR A 106 20.48 -4.47 2.74
C TYR A 106 20.24 -5.97 2.86
N VAL A 107 19.49 -6.55 1.94
CA VAL A 107 19.26 -8.00 1.93
C VAL A 107 20.56 -8.73 1.71
N LYS A 108 21.38 -8.31 0.76
CA LYS A 108 22.70 -8.91 0.51
C LYS A 108 23.60 -8.85 1.73
N ASP A 109 23.66 -7.69 2.36
CA ASP A 109 24.47 -7.51 3.57
C ASP A 109 23.98 -8.42 4.71
N ARG A 110 22.67 -8.52 4.86
CA ARG A 110 22.09 -9.34 5.90
C ARG A 110 22.21 -10.82 5.63
N GLU A 111 22.06 -11.25 4.40
CA GLU A 111 22.27 -12.65 4.02
C GLU A 111 23.68 -13.08 4.38
N SER A 112 24.66 -12.27 4.09
CA SER A 112 26.03 -12.56 4.49
C SER A 112 26.18 -12.74 5.99
N LYS A 113 25.53 -11.90 6.78
CA LYS A 113 25.55 -11.97 8.23
C LYS A 113 24.81 -13.18 8.78
N ILE A 114 23.71 -13.56 8.15
CA ILE A 114 22.89 -14.66 8.62
C ILE A 114 23.58 -16.00 8.33
N VAL A 115 24.24 -16.12 7.20
CA VAL A 115 24.90 -17.37 6.78
C VAL A 115 26.17 -17.60 7.61
N GLN A 116 26.77 -16.56 8.12
CA GLN A 116 27.93 -16.69 9.01
C GLN A 116 27.51 -17.08 10.43
#